data_797c466c46dc907dbb51e6f3e2c607d0
#
_entry.id   797c466c46dc907dbb51e6f3e2c607d0
#
_cell.length_a   1.000
_cell.length_b   1.000
_cell.length_c   1.000
_cell.angle_alpha   90.00
_cell.angle_beta   90.00
_cell.angle_gamma   90.00
#
_symmetry.space_group_name_H-M   'P 1'
#
loop_
_entity.id
_entity.type
_entity.pdbx_description
1 polymer ?
#
loop_
_entity_poly.entity_id
_entity_poly.type
_entity_poly.pdbx_seq_one_letter_code
_entity_poly.pdbx_strand_id
1 'polypeptide(L)'
;MKQFKNIFIFGVIVLLLVGVAIIQYATPSRMVDFRGEILKIAVSDDGIVTLSAASDIEGPFLFRIDDKSKLENCCGEEITLEDLTKGTMVDINYGKYLFKEEEVHTVKSLKIYS
;
A
#
# COMPACT_ATOMS: atom_id res chain seq x y z
N MET A 1 24.56 35.90 -25.36
CA MET A 1 24.86 35.10 -24.17
C MET A 1 23.84 35.22 -23.06
N LYS A 2 23.05 36.26 -23.00
CA LYS A 2 21.93 36.35 -22.05
C LYS A 2 20.88 35.26 -22.26
N GLN A 3 20.69 34.78 -23.50
CA GLN A 3 19.73 33.74 -23.82
C GLN A 3 20.12 32.37 -23.25
N PHE A 4 21.39 32.07 -23.13
CA PHE A 4 21.89 30.81 -22.57
C PHE A 4 21.56 30.67 -21.08
N LYS A 5 21.69 31.73 -20.30
CA LYS A 5 21.34 31.72 -18.88
C LYS A 5 19.86 31.49 -18.66
N ASN A 6 19.00 32.10 -19.45
CA ASN A 6 17.55 31.95 -19.33
C ASN A 6 17.08 30.53 -19.66
N ILE A 7 17.66 29.92 -20.71
CA ILE A 7 17.36 28.53 -21.10
C ILE A 7 17.78 27.56 -20.01
N PHE A 8 18.95 27.77 -19.42
CA PHE A 8 19.47 26.92 -18.35
C PHE A 8 18.60 26.99 -17.09
N ILE A 9 18.21 28.18 -16.65
CA ILE A 9 17.34 28.39 -15.50
C ILE A 9 15.96 27.76 -15.74
N PHE A 10 15.42 27.94 -16.93
CA PHE A 10 14.13 27.34 -17.30
C PHE A 10 14.17 25.81 -17.26
N GLY A 11 15.24 25.20 -17.77
CA GLY A 11 15.43 23.75 -17.72
C GLY A 11 15.52 23.21 -16.29
N VAL A 12 16.22 23.90 -15.40
CA VAL A 12 16.32 23.52 -13.98
C VAL A 12 14.97 23.57 -13.29
N ILE A 13 14.18 24.63 -13.53
CA ILE A 13 12.83 24.76 -12.96
C ILE A 13 11.92 23.62 -13.43
N VAL A 14 11.95 23.27 -14.71
CA VAL A 14 11.16 22.17 -15.26
C VAL A 14 11.55 20.84 -14.61
N LEU A 15 12.84 20.57 -14.45
CA LEU A 15 13.33 19.36 -13.79
C LEU A 15 12.87 19.26 -12.34
N LEU A 16 12.88 20.35 -11.59
CA LEU A 16 12.40 20.40 -10.21
C LEU A 16 10.91 20.11 -10.12
N LEU A 17 10.09 20.68 -11.01
CA LEU A 17 8.65 20.43 -11.03
C LEU A 17 8.32 18.99 -11.36
N VAL A 18 9.01 18.39 -12.31
CA VAL A 18 8.82 16.97 -12.67
C VAL A 18 9.23 16.08 -11.50
N GLY A 19 10.35 16.38 -10.82
CA GLY A 19 10.78 15.62 -9.65
C GLY A 19 9.77 15.63 -8.52
N VAL A 20 9.19 16.80 -8.21
CA VAL A 20 8.14 16.93 -7.17
C VAL A 20 6.89 16.15 -7.58
N ALA A 21 6.46 16.21 -8.83
CA ALA A 21 5.30 15.47 -9.31
C ALA A 21 5.51 13.95 -9.19
N ILE A 22 6.70 13.44 -9.51
CA ILE A 22 7.03 12.01 -9.37
C ILE A 22 6.97 11.57 -7.90
N ILE A 23 7.52 12.37 -6.98
CA ILE A 23 7.49 12.08 -5.55
C ILE A 23 6.05 11.99 -5.04
N GLN A 24 5.19 12.95 -5.38
CA GLN A 24 3.80 12.95 -4.97
C GLN A 24 3.01 11.77 -5.54
N TYR A 25 3.33 11.34 -6.76
CA TYR A 25 2.68 10.22 -7.42
C TYR A 25 3.09 8.87 -6.82
N ALA A 26 4.35 8.73 -6.43
CA ALA A 26 4.92 7.48 -5.92
C ALA A 26 4.74 7.30 -4.41
N THR A 27 4.50 8.37 -3.66
CA THR A 27 4.37 8.35 -2.20
C THR A 27 2.90 8.39 -1.79
N PRO A 28 2.44 7.50 -0.89
CA PRO A 28 1.06 7.55 -0.41
C PRO A 28 0.77 8.87 0.31
N SER A 29 -0.36 9.50 -0.03
CA SER A 29 -0.78 10.77 0.57
C SER A 29 -1.25 10.61 2.01
N ARG A 30 -1.74 9.44 2.37
CA ARG A 30 -2.14 9.11 3.74
C ARG A 30 -2.15 7.60 3.94
N MET A 31 -2.06 7.21 5.21
CA MET A 31 -2.24 5.83 5.63
C MET A 31 -3.68 5.63 6.07
N VAL A 32 -4.25 4.49 5.71
CA VAL A 32 -5.63 4.13 6.03
C VAL A 32 -5.64 2.83 6.81
N ASP A 33 -6.44 2.76 7.87
CA ASP A 33 -6.66 1.55 8.63
C ASP A 33 -7.97 0.89 8.19
N PHE A 34 -7.90 -0.41 7.90
CA PHE A 34 -9.05 -1.22 7.54
C PHE A 34 -9.16 -2.38 8.54
N ARG A 35 -10.34 -2.56 9.10
CA ARG A 35 -10.64 -3.66 10.00
C ARG A 35 -11.70 -4.55 9.39
N GLY A 36 -11.40 -5.82 9.22
CA GLY A 36 -12.34 -6.74 8.59
C GLY A 36 -11.93 -8.20 8.74
N GLU A 37 -12.71 -9.06 8.10
CA GLU A 37 -12.51 -10.51 8.10
C GLU A 37 -11.86 -10.96 6.80
N ILE A 38 -10.92 -11.88 6.88
CA ILE A 38 -10.29 -12.48 5.71
C ILE A 38 -11.29 -13.41 5.03
N LEU A 39 -11.58 -13.13 3.75
CA LEU A 39 -12.48 -13.94 2.94
C LEU A 39 -11.74 -14.96 2.10
N LYS A 40 -10.58 -14.58 1.56
CA LYS A 40 -9.80 -15.43 0.66
C LYS A 40 -8.34 -15.01 0.67
N ILE A 41 -7.44 -15.98 0.56
CA ILE A 41 -6.01 -15.78 0.39
C ILE A 41 -5.58 -16.51 -0.87
N ALA A 42 -4.90 -15.83 -1.79
CA ALA A 42 -4.38 -16.41 -3.03
C ALA A 42 -2.89 -16.12 -3.14
N VAL A 43 -2.14 -17.14 -3.51
CA VAL A 43 -0.70 -17.02 -3.79
C VAL A 43 -0.49 -17.26 -5.27
N SER A 44 0.11 -16.29 -5.97
CA SER A 44 0.44 -16.43 -7.38
C SER A 44 1.70 -17.26 -7.58
N ASP A 45 1.94 -17.67 -8.84
CA ASP A 45 3.14 -18.41 -9.20
C ASP A 45 4.42 -17.61 -8.91
N ASP A 46 4.33 -16.30 -8.92
CA ASP A 46 5.43 -15.38 -8.61
C ASP A 46 5.70 -15.23 -7.10
N GLY A 47 4.89 -15.89 -6.27
CA GLY A 47 4.98 -15.74 -4.81
C GLY A 47 4.27 -14.51 -4.27
N ILE A 48 3.53 -13.79 -5.08
CA ILE A 48 2.74 -12.64 -4.63
C ILE A 48 1.48 -13.12 -3.92
N VAL A 49 1.28 -12.64 -2.70
CA VAL A 49 0.10 -12.98 -1.90
C VAL A 49 -0.94 -11.88 -2.02
N THR A 50 -2.15 -12.27 -2.43
CA THR A 50 -3.30 -11.37 -2.50
C THR A 50 -4.35 -11.85 -1.51
N LEU A 51 -4.83 -10.93 -0.69
CA LEU A 51 -5.79 -11.19 0.37
C LEU A 51 -7.06 -10.42 0.06
N SER A 52 -8.22 -11.08 0.17
CA SER A 52 -9.52 -10.43 0.10
C SER A 52 -10.09 -10.34 1.51
N ALA A 53 -10.50 -9.14 1.93
CA ALA A 53 -11.08 -8.90 3.24
C ALA A 53 -12.24 -7.93 3.14
N ALA A 54 -13.23 -8.10 4.00
CA ALA A 54 -14.42 -7.25 4.06
C ALA A 54 -14.78 -6.94 5.51
N SER A 55 -15.29 -5.73 5.74
CA SER A 55 -15.92 -5.34 6.99
C SER A 55 -17.44 -5.49 6.90
N ASP A 56 -18.14 -5.27 7.99
CA ASP A 56 -19.60 -5.26 8.01
C ASP A 56 -20.23 -4.16 7.16
N ILE A 57 -19.44 -3.11 6.88
CA ILE A 57 -19.91 -1.91 6.20
C ILE A 57 -19.35 -1.81 4.78
N GLU A 58 -18.12 -2.26 4.58
CA GLU A 58 -17.39 -2.09 3.34
C GLU A 58 -16.74 -3.37 2.85
N GLY A 59 -16.53 -3.46 1.56
CA GLY A 59 -15.76 -4.55 0.94
C GLY A 59 -16.57 -5.36 -0.05
N PRO A 60 -15.95 -6.41 -0.62
CA PRO A 60 -14.58 -6.82 -0.33
C PRO A 60 -13.52 -5.92 -0.96
N PHE A 61 -12.39 -5.77 -0.29
CA PHE A 61 -11.21 -5.11 -0.81
C PHE A 61 -10.10 -6.12 -1.05
N LEU A 62 -9.25 -5.85 -2.04
CA LEU A 62 -8.09 -6.66 -2.35
C LEU A 62 -6.83 -6.01 -1.79
N PHE A 63 -6.03 -6.79 -1.09
CA PHE A 63 -4.77 -6.34 -0.49
C PHE A 63 -3.64 -7.24 -0.96
N ARG A 64 -2.49 -6.63 -1.25
CA ARG A 64 -1.28 -7.35 -1.63
C ARG A 64 -0.28 -7.29 -0.49
N ILE A 65 0.24 -8.46 -0.11
CA ILE A 65 1.27 -8.59 0.91
C ILE A 65 2.61 -8.79 0.18
N ASP A 66 3.58 -7.93 0.45
CA ASP A 66 4.92 -8.01 -0.11
C ASP A 66 5.98 -8.19 1.00
N ASP A 67 7.25 -8.17 0.62
CA ASP A 67 8.37 -8.37 1.54
C ASP A 67 8.47 -7.28 2.61
N LYS A 68 7.91 -6.11 2.35
CA LYS A 68 7.94 -4.95 3.24
C LYS A 68 6.73 -4.90 4.17
N SER A 69 5.74 -5.74 3.93
CA SER A 69 4.54 -5.79 4.77
C SER A 69 4.87 -6.42 6.12
N LYS A 70 4.50 -5.74 7.19
CA LYS A 70 4.71 -6.23 8.54
C LYS A 70 3.49 -7.01 9.01
N LEU A 71 3.70 -8.26 9.42
CA LEU A 71 2.65 -9.13 9.91
C LEU A 71 2.84 -9.38 11.40
N GLU A 72 1.82 -9.11 12.20
CA GLU A 72 1.85 -9.25 13.65
C GLU A 72 0.59 -9.94 14.19
N ASN A 73 0.71 -10.54 15.37
CA ASN A 73 -0.45 -11.00 16.12
C ASN A 73 -0.96 -9.88 17.06
N CYS A 74 -1.97 -10.18 17.86
CA CYS A 74 -2.55 -9.21 18.80
C CYS A 74 -1.56 -8.67 19.83
N CYS A 75 -0.45 -9.36 20.08
CA CYS A 75 0.55 -9.02 21.10
C CYS A 75 1.82 -8.36 20.53
N GLY A 76 1.81 -8.05 19.22
CA GLY A 76 2.95 -7.44 18.54
C GLY A 76 4.04 -8.40 18.12
N GLU A 77 3.82 -9.71 18.23
CA GLU A 77 4.75 -10.72 17.77
C GLU A 77 4.65 -10.92 16.26
N GLU A 78 5.81 -11.08 15.61
CA GLU A 78 5.85 -11.33 14.17
C GLU A 78 5.24 -12.69 13.85
N ILE A 79 4.40 -12.73 12.81
CA ILE A 79 3.76 -13.94 12.32
C ILE A 79 4.11 -14.19 10.87
N THR A 80 3.79 -15.38 10.37
CA THR A 80 3.98 -15.76 8.97
C THR A 80 2.66 -15.80 8.22
N LEU A 81 2.73 -15.90 6.89
CA LEU A 81 1.55 -16.04 6.04
C LEU A 81 0.70 -17.26 6.39
N GLU A 82 1.31 -18.30 6.92
CA GLU A 82 0.61 -19.54 7.32
C GLU A 82 -0.36 -19.30 8.48
N ASP A 83 -0.11 -18.27 9.28
CA ASP A 83 -0.99 -17.89 10.38
C ASP A 83 -2.25 -17.16 9.92
N LEU A 84 -2.28 -16.72 8.67
CA LEU A 84 -3.43 -16.05 8.08
C LEU A 84 -4.40 -17.07 7.49
N THR A 85 -5.61 -17.12 8.01
CA THR A 85 -6.64 -18.05 7.55
C THR A 85 -7.94 -17.34 7.27
N LYS A 86 -8.79 -17.96 6.44
CA LYS A 86 -10.14 -17.47 6.18
C LYS A 86 -10.94 -17.38 7.48
N GLY A 87 -11.64 -16.29 7.67
CA GLY A 87 -12.43 -16.03 8.88
C GLY A 87 -11.68 -15.29 9.98
N THR A 88 -10.36 -15.08 9.82
CA THR A 88 -9.57 -14.33 10.79
C THR A 88 -9.87 -12.84 10.72
N MET A 89 -10.09 -12.22 11.86
CA MET A 89 -10.26 -10.77 11.94
C MET A 89 -8.91 -10.09 11.94
N VAL A 90 -8.75 -9.11 11.08
CA VAL A 90 -7.48 -8.40 10.89
C VAL A 90 -7.67 -6.89 10.89
N ASP A 91 -6.61 -6.19 11.27
CA ASP A 91 -6.48 -4.75 11.14
C ASP A 91 -5.35 -4.49 10.14
N ILE A 92 -5.69 -3.90 9.02
CA ILE A 92 -4.76 -3.68 7.90
C ILE A 92 -4.50 -2.19 7.75
N ASN A 93 -3.21 -1.82 7.78
CA ASN A 93 -2.77 -0.47 7.48
C ASN A 93 -2.18 -0.45 6.08
N TYR A 94 -2.72 0.42 5.22
CA TYR A 94 -2.26 0.56 3.83
C TYR A 94 -2.21 2.01 3.41
N GLY A 95 -1.41 2.30 2.37
CA GLY A 95 -1.27 3.65 1.84
C GLY A 95 -2.26 3.95 0.73
N LYS A 96 -2.89 5.11 0.80
CA LYS A 96 -3.77 5.61 -0.27
C LYS A 96 -3.06 6.72 -1.03
N TYR A 97 -2.98 6.59 -2.36
CA TYR A 97 -2.28 7.52 -3.23
C TYR A 97 -3.17 8.67 -3.66
N LEU A 98 -2.59 9.87 -3.77
CA LEU A 98 -3.33 11.10 -4.09
C LEU A 98 -3.90 11.09 -5.52
N PHE A 99 -3.11 10.62 -6.49
CA PHE A 99 -3.45 10.67 -7.92
C PHE A 99 -3.68 9.30 -8.56
N LYS A 100 -3.71 8.25 -7.78
CA LYS A 100 -3.80 6.90 -8.29
C LYS A 100 -4.81 6.10 -7.49
N GLU A 101 -5.85 5.63 -8.15
CA GLU A 101 -6.76 4.65 -7.58
C GLU A 101 -6.20 3.25 -7.86
N GLU A 102 -6.04 2.47 -6.82
CA GLU A 102 -5.60 1.09 -6.95
C GLU A 102 -6.74 0.14 -6.60
N GLU A 103 -6.94 -0.87 -7.45
CA GLU A 103 -7.87 -1.96 -7.16
C GLU A 103 -7.31 -2.88 -6.07
N VAL A 104 -5.98 -3.01 -6.02
CA VAL A 104 -5.27 -3.80 -5.03
C VAL A 104 -4.40 -2.88 -4.19
N HIS A 105 -4.66 -2.84 -2.89
CA HIS A 105 -3.90 -1.99 -1.97
C HIS A 105 -2.72 -2.78 -1.38
N THR A 106 -1.53 -2.18 -1.36
CA THR A 106 -0.35 -2.81 -0.76
C THR A 106 -0.39 -2.64 0.75
N VAL A 107 -0.33 -3.76 1.47
CA VAL A 107 -0.35 -3.78 2.93
C VAL A 107 0.97 -3.29 3.47
N LYS A 108 0.95 -2.27 4.34
CA LYS A 108 2.12 -1.84 5.09
C LYS A 108 2.26 -2.66 6.37
N SER A 109 1.18 -2.82 7.11
CA SER A 109 1.14 -3.67 8.28
C SER A 109 -0.22 -4.36 8.41
N LEU A 110 -0.21 -5.57 8.95
CA LEU A 110 -1.41 -6.35 9.22
C LEU A 110 -1.30 -6.94 10.61
N LYS A 111 -2.35 -6.78 11.39
CA LYS A 111 -2.43 -7.29 12.76
C LYS A 111 -3.61 -8.21 12.89
N ILE A 112 -3.38 -9.42 13.41
CA ILE A 112 -4.45 -10.37 13.68
C ILE A 112 -5.13 -9.98 14.99
N TYR A 113 -6.44 -9.94 14.97
CA TYR A 113 -7.25 -9.56 16.11
C TYR A 113 -7.67 -10.74 16.97
N SER A 114 -7.96 -11.82 16.30
CA SER A 114 -8.42 -13.02 17.00
C SER A 114 -8.14 -14.27 16.20
#